data_9b52a6454d142e2ae812e01d7977a3d5
#
_entry.id   9b52a6454d142e2ae812e01d7977a3d5
#
_cell.length_a   1.000
_cell.length_b   1.000
_cell.length_c   1.000
_cell.angle_alpha   90.00
_cell.angle_beta   90.00
_cell.angle_gamma   90.00
#
_symmetry.space_group_name_H-M   'P 1'
#
loop_
_entity.id
_entity.type
_entity.pdbx_description
1 polymer ?
#
loop_
_entity_poly.entity_id
_entity_poly.type
_entity_poly.pdbx_seq_one_letter_code
_entity_poly.pdbx_strand_id
1 'polypeptide(L)' 'MRAKELRELSEEELEHKLVDARQELFNLRFQLATGALENSARITLVKRDIARIITIRGERQAALERQ' A
#
# COMPACT_ATOMS: atom_id res chain seq x y z
N MET A 1 -1.38 7.59 -3.69
CA MET A 1 -2.31 6.92 -4.64
C MET A 1 -3.75 7.22 -4.26
N ARG A 2 -4.58 7.48 -5.26
CA ARG A 2 -6.00 7.71 -5.03
C ARG A 2 -6.77 6.39 -5.14
N ALA A 3 -7.81 6.24 -4.32
CA ALA A 3 -8.65 5.04 -4.34
C ALA A 3 -9.24 4.76 -5.74
N LYS A 4 -9.63 5.82 -6.46
CA LYS A 4 -10.17 5.70 -7.80
C LYS A 4 -9.17 5.04 -8.77
N GLU A 5 -7.91 5.46 -8.71
CA GLU A 5 -6.85 4.89 -9.54
C GLU A 5 -6.63 3.41 -9.22
N LEU A 6 -6.65 3.07 -7.94
CA LEU A 6 -6.46 1.69 -7.49
C LEU A 6 -7.60 0.78 -7.94
N ARG A 7 -8.84 1.31 -7.98
CA ARG A 7 -10.01 0.53 -8.42
C ARG A 7 -9.97 0.17 -9.90
N GLU A 8 -9.20 0.88 -10.69
CA GLU A 8 -9.03 0.61 -12.12
C GLU A 8 -8.01 -0.50 -12.40
N LEU A 9 -7.24 -0.92 -11.39
CA LEU A 9 -6.18 -1.90 -11.55
C LEU A 9 -6.70 -3.34 -11.43
N SER A 10 -6.01 -4.27 -12.10
CA SER A 10 -6.26 -5.69 -11.95
C SER A 10 -5.78 -6.20 -10.59
N GLU A 11 -6.19 -7.42 -10.23
CA GLU A 11 -5.72 -8.04 -8.99
C GLU A 11 -4.19 -8.22 -8.98
N GLU A 12 -3.60 -8.61 -10.13
CA GLU A 12 -2.15 -8.73 -10.23
C GLU A 12 -1.45 -7.39 -10.03
N GLU A 13 -1.99 -6.33 -10.61
CA GLU A 13 -1.43 -4.99 -10.47
C GLU A 13 -1.53 -4.48 -9.03
N LEU A 14 -2.65 -4.76 -8.35
CA LEU A 14 -2.81 -4.41 -6.93
C LEU A 14 -1.83 -5.18 -6.06
N GLU A 15 -1.65 -6.48 -6.31
CA GLU A 15 -0.67 -7.29 -5.60
C GLU A 15 0.73 -6.74 -5.76
N HIS A 16 1.10 -6.37 -6.99
CA HIS A 16 2.39 -5.77 -7.28
C HIS A 16 2.63 -4.48 -6.51
N LYS A 17 1.62 -3.60 -6.50
CA LYS A 17 1.69 -2.35 -5.75
C LYS A 17 1.81 -2.59 -4.26
N LEU A 18 1.13 -3.61 -3.74
CA LEU A 18 1.20 -3.95 -2.32
C LEU A 18 2.61 -4.42 -1.94
N VAL A 19 3.19 -5.30 -2.74
CA VAL A 19 4.56 -5.80 -2.52
C VAL A 19 5.55 -4.65 -2.55
N ASP A 20 5.46 -3.79 -3.57
CA ASP A 20 6.35 -2.64 -3.71
C ASP A 20 6.22 -1.67 -2.53
N ALA A 21 4.99 -1.40 -2.09
CA ALA A 21 4.74 -0.50 -0.97
C ALA A 21 5.27 -1.07 0.35
N ARG A 22 5.12 -2.37 0.57
CA ARG A 22 5.66 -3.03 1.76
C ARG A 22 7.19 -3.00 1.79
N GLN A 23 7.81 -3.19 0.63
CA GLN A 23 9.25 -3.11 0.51
C GLN A 23 9.75 -1.69 0.77
N GLU A 24 9.06 -0.69 0.26
CA GLU A 24 9.37 0.71 0.52
C GLU A 24 9.25 1.03 2.01
N LEU A 25 8.19 0.54 2.66
CA LEU A 25 8.00 0.73 4.09
C LEU A 25 9.14 0.12 4.90
N PHE A 26 9.55 -1.10 4.54
CA PHE A 26 10.67 -1.77 5.20
C PHE A 26 11.95 -0.94 5.07
N ASN A 27 12.25 -0.46 3.86
CA ASN A 27 13.44 0.36 3.62
C ASN A 27 13.41 1.67 4.40
N LEU A 28 12.25 2.33 4.46
CA LEU A 28 12.09 3.57 5.22
C LEU A 28 12.27 3.36 6.71
N ARG A 29 11.73 2.26 7.24
CA ARG A 29 11.91 1.90 8.66
C ARG A 29 13.37 1.60 8.98
N PHE A 30 14.06 0.94 8.07
CA PHE A 30 15.49 0.67 8.21
C PHE A 30 16.28 1.98 8.24
N GLN A 31 15.98 2.90 7.32
CA GLN A 31 16.62 4.22 7.29
C GLN A 31 16.35 5.01 8.57
N LEU A 32 15.13 4.92 9.11
CA LEU A 32 14.80 5.58 10.37
C LEU A 32 15.62 5.00 11.52
N ALA A 33 15.73 3.68 11.58
CA ALA A 33 16.49 2.99 12.63
C ALA A 33 17.99 3.33 12.60
N THR A 34 18.54 3.58 11.42
CA THR A 34 19.96 3.92 11.25
C THR A 34 20.22 5.43 11.30
N GLY A 35 19.19 6.24 11.43
CA GLY A 35 19.32 7.71 11.44
C GLY A 35 19.49 8.34 10.07
N ALA A 36 19.33 7.55 8.98
CA ALA A 36 19.50 8.05 7.62
C ALA A 36 18.25 8.74 7.05
N LEU A 37 17.10 8.56 7.69
CA LEU A 37 15.83 9.14 7.21
C LEU A 37 15.66 10.54 7.79
N GLU A 38 15.60 11.55 6.92
CA GLU A 38 15.44 12.94 7.34
C GLU A 38 13.99 13.30 7.69
N ASN A 39 13.03 12.67 7.00
CA ASN A 39 11.62 13.01 7.16
C ASN A 39 10.76 11.75 7.29
N SER A 40 10.22 11.52 8.49
CA SER A 40 9.39 10.36 8.77
C SER A 40 7.98 10.44 8.18
N ALA A 41 7.56 11.60 7.65
CA ALA A 41 6.23 11.75 7.04
C ALA A 41 6.02 10.78 5.87
N ARG A 42 7.08 10.40 5.17
CA ARG A 42 7.00 9.43 4.08
C ARG A 42 6.51 8.07 4.55
N ILE A 43 6.89 7.67 5.77
CA ILE A 43 6.41 6.41 6.36
C ILE A 43 4.88 6.44 6.47
N THR A 44 4.32 7.55 6.93
CA THR A 44 2.86 7.72 7.05
C THR A 44 2.18 7.61 5.69
N LEU A 45 2.75 8.23 4.66
CA LEU A 45 2.19 8.17 3.31
C LEU A 45 2.18 6.75 2.76
N VAL A 46 3.27 6.02 2.93
CA VAL A 46 3.37 4.64 2.46
C VAL A 46 2.39 3.73 3.21
N LYS A 47 2.25 3.91 4.51
CA LYS A 47 1.27 3.16 5.32
C LYS A 47 -0.15 3.40 4.82
N ARG A 48 -0.49 4.64 4.44
CA ARG A 48 -1.81 4.96 3.86
C ARG A 48 -2.03 4.25 2.55
N ASP A 49 -1.01 4.22 1.70
CA ASP A 49 -1.11 3.53 0.42
C ASP A 49 -1.36 2.05 0.61
N ILE A 50 -0.65 1.42 1.54
CA ILE A 50 -0.85 0.01 1.88
C ILE A 50 -2.28 -0.22 2.37
N ALA A 51 -2.77 0.63 3.28
CA ALA A 51 -4.13 0.51 3.81
C ALA A 51 -5.19 0.64 2.71
N ARG A 52 -5.00 1.56 1.75
CA ARG A 52 -5.91 1.73 0.62
C ARG A 52 -5.93 0.51 -0.29
N ILE A 53 -4.78 -0.05 -0.59
CA ILE A 53 -4.69 -1.26 -1.42
C ILE A 53 -5.41 -2.42 -0.75
N ILE A 54 -5.16 -2.63 0.53
CA ILE A 54 -5.80 -3.71 1.31
C ILE A 54 -7.32 -3.50 1.35
N THR A 55 -7.77 -2.26 1.55
CA THR A 55 -9.20 -1.93 1.59
C THR A 55 -9.88 -2.26 0.27
N ILE A 56 -9.27 -1.90 -0.86
CA ILE A 56 -9.85 -2.16 -2.18
C ILE A 56 -9.89 -3.66 -2.48
N ARG A 57 -8.85 -4.39 -2.13
CA ARG A 57 -8.85 -5.85 -2.28
C ARG A 57 -9.92 -6.48 -1.41
N GLY A 58 -10.12 -5.97 -0.19
CA GLY A 58 -11.18 -6.42 0.70
C GLY A 58 -12.57 -6.17 0.13
N GLU A 59 -12.79 -5.00 -0.49
CA GLU A 59 -14.07 -4.67 -1.16
C GLU A 59 -14.36 -5.65 -2.30
N ARG A 60 -13.35 -6.00 -3.09
CA ARG A 60 -13.51 -6.96 -4.19
C ARG A 60 -13.82 -8.35 -3.69
N GLN A 61 -13.16 -8.78 -2.63
CA GLN A 61 -13.42 -10.07 -2.01
C GLN A 61 -14.84 -10.14 -1.45
N ALA A 62 -15.28 -9.09 -0.77
CA ALA A 62 -16.64 -9.00 -0.23
C ALA A 62 -17.69 -9.05 -1.34
N ALA A 63 -17.43 -8.38 -2.47
CA ALA A 63 -18.34 -8.38 -3.62
C ALA A 63 -18.48 -9.78 -4.22
N LEU A 64 -17.37 -10.54 -4.30
CA LEU A 64 -17.39 -11.91 -4.78
C LEU A 64 -18.19 -12.83 -3.86
N GLU A 65 -18.06 -12.65 -2.55
CA GLU A 65 -18.76 -13.47 -1.56
C GLU A 65 -20.26 -13.23 -1.54
N ARG A 66 -20.72 -12.07 -2.04
CA ARG A 66 -22.14 -11.72 -2.09
C ARG A 66 -22.88 -12.32 -3.30
N GLN A 67 -22.18 -12.89 -4.24
CA GLN A 67 -22.78 -13.49 -5.45
C GLN A 67 -23.33 -14.89 -5.20
#